data_5aaa15dcb638591ad83675e44a100a41
#
_entry.id   5aaa15dcb638591ad83675e44a100a41
#
_cell.length_a   1.000
_cell.length_b   1.000
_cell.length_c   1.000
_cell.angle_alpha   90.00
_cell.angle_beta   90.00
_cell.angle_gamma   90.00
#
_symmetry.space_group_name_H-M   'P 1'
#
loop_
_entity.id
_entity.type
_entity.pdbx_description
1 polymer ?
#
loop_
_entity_poly.entity_id
_entity_poly.type
_entity_poly.pdbx_seq_one_letter_code
_entity_poly.pdbx_strand_id
1 'polypeptide(L)'
;MAERVQSHTPGPNKLPARYLQFQKRYPKVFQAYDALGAATAEAGPLTDKTRALVKLAIAMGGEMEGAVHSHTRRALEAGCSPEEIYHVALLGTTTLGFPTTMKIFSWMDDVLAQKE
;
A
#
# COMPACT_ATOMS: atom_id res chain seq x y z
N MET A 1 13.58 17.27 -0.46
CA MET A 1 13.12 17.31 -0.07
C MET A 1 12.71 17.42 0.71
N ALA A 2 12.91 17.45 0.88
CA ALA A 2 12.40 17.41 1.57
C ALA A 2 11.61 17.93 1.97
N GLU A 3 11.32 18.00 2.05
CA GLU A 3 10.54 18.34 2.32
C GLU A 3 9.70 18.52 2.92
N ARG A 4 9.57 18.64 3.07
CA ARG A 4 8.67 18.75 3.73
C ARG A 4 8.17 17.82 4.47
N VAL A 5 8.35 17.73 5.39
CA VAL A 5 7.83 16.76 6.03
C VAL A 5 6.65 17.04 6.75
N GLN A 6 5.61 16.51 6.46
CA GLN A 6 4.37 16.84 7.02
C GLN A 6 3.90 15.73 7.89
N SER A 7 3.10 16.04 8.81
CA SER A 7 2.61 15.04 9.72
C SER A 7 1.39 14.31 9.19
N HIS A 8 0.78 14.82 8.16
CA HIS A 8 -0.42 14.18 7.70
C HIS A 8 -0.15 13.21 6.58
N THR A 9 -1.14 12.46 6.20
CA THR A 9 -1.04 11.41 5.20
C THR A 9 -0.63 11.99 3.86
N PRO A 10 0.37 11.43 3.22
CA PRO A 10 0.76 11.92 1.90
C PRO A 10 -0.28 11.57 0.86
N GLY A 11 -0.28 12.30 -0.23
CA GLY A 11 -1.16 12.00 -1.34
C GLY A 11 -0.80 10.68 -2.00
N PRO A 12 -1.63 10.23 -2.96
CA PRO A 12 -1.45 8.91 -3.56
C PRO A 12 -0.10 8.67 -4.17
N ASN A 13 0.52 9.71 -4.71
CA ASN A 13 1.79 9.53 -5.39
C ASN A 13 2.98 9.93 -4.56
N LYS A 14 2.79 10.22 -3.30
CA LYS A 14 3.88 10.65 -2.45
C LYS A 14 4.30 9.56 -1.51
N LEU A 15 5.59 9.41 -1.34
CA LEU A 15 6.14 8.43 -0.42
C LEU A 15 6.30 9.05 0.96
N PRO A 16 6.14 8.26 2.01
CA PRO A 16 6.34 8.76 3.37
C PRO A 16 7.77 9.26 3.58
N ALA A 17 7.91 10.30 4.36
CA ALA A 17 9.23 10.85 4.64
C ALA A 17 10.16 9.82 5.27
N ARG A 18 9.62 8.96 6.14
CA ARG A 18 10.43 7.94 6.79
C ARG A 18 10.99 6.94 5.79
N TYR A 19 10.19 6.58 4.80
CA TYR A 19 10.62 5.68 3.75
C TYR A 19 11.79 6.28 2.97
N LEU A 20 11.67 7.56 2.62
CA LEU A 20 12.73 8.25 1.90
C LEU A 20 13.98 8.39 2.74
N GLN A 21 13.83 8.63 4.04
CA GLN A 21 14.97 8.71 4.93
C GLN A 21 15.69 7.36 5.03
N PHE A 22 14.92 6.28 5.11
CA PHE A 22 15.53 4.96 5.17
C PHE A 22 16.35 4.69 3.92
N GLN A 23 15.79 5.04 2.76
CA GLN A 23 16.46 4.83 1.49
C GLN A 23 17.80 5.58 1.47
N LYS A 24 17.83 6.79 2.00
CA LYS A 24 19.04 7.58 2.02
C LYS A 24 20.05 7.07 3.04
N ARG A 25 19.59 6.62 4.21
CA ARG A 25 20.48 6.20 5.26
C ARG A 25 21.10 4.84 5.00
N TYR A 26 20.35 3.95 4.40
CA TYR A 26 20.77 2.56 4.22
C TYR A 26 20.52 2.13 2.77
N PRO A 27 21.24 2.75 1.83
CA PRO A 27 20.94 2.49 0.41
C PRO A 27 21.18 1.04 0.00
N LYS A 28 22.16 0.36 0.56
CA LYS A 28 22.40 -1.02 0.17
C LYS A 28 21.31 -1.95 0.68
N VAL A 29 20.83 -1.71 1.89
CA VAL A 29 19.72 -2.48 2.43
C VAL A 29 18.48 -2.22 1.61
N PHE A 30 18.23 -0.95 1.30
CA PHE A 30 17.07 -0.60 0.50
C PHE A 30 17.13 -1.27 -0.87
N GLN A 31 18.29 -1.27 -1.51
CA GLN A 31 18.44 -1.88 -2.83
C GLN A 31 18.20 -3.38 -2.79
N ALA A 32 18.70 -4.04 -1.75
CA ALA A 32 18.48 -5.47 -1.61
C ALA A 32 17.01 -5.79 -1.41
N TYR A 33 16.33 -4.99 -0.60
CA TYR A 33 14.90 -5.16 -0.37
C TYR A 33 14.12 -4.91 -1.65
N ASP A 34 14.48 -3.88 -2.39
CA ASP A 34 13.81 -3.54 -3.63
C ASP A 34 14.00 -4.66 -4.65
N ALA A 35 15.20 -5.21 -4.73
CA ALA A 35 15.46 -6.33 -5.64
C ALA A 35 14.67 -7.57 -5.25
N LEU A 36 14.52 -7.81 -3.97
CA LEU A 36 13.70 -8.92 -3.51
C LEU A 36 12.26 -8.75 -3.94
N GLY A 37 11.73 -7.52 -3.77
CA GLY A 37 10.37 -7.24 -4.21
C GLY A 37 10.18 -7.48 -5.69
N ALA A 38 11.13 -7.03 -6.51
CA ALA A 38 11.05 -7.24 -7.96
C ALA A 38 11.09 -8.73 -8.29
N ALA A 39 11.95 -9.48 -7.62
CA ALA A 39 12.07 -10.91 -7.88
C ALA A 39 10.77 -11.63 -7.54
N THR A 40 10.14 -11.29 -6.42
CA THR A 40 8.89 -11.94 -6.06
C THR A 40 7.78 -11.61 -7.06
N ALA A 41 7.77 -10.37 -7.57
CA ALA A 41 6.76 -9.97 -8.54
C ALA A 41 6.91 -10.74 -9.84
N GLU A 42 8.14 -11.02 -10.24
CA GLU A 42 8.39 -11.68 -11.51
C GLU A 42 8.34 -13.19 -11.43
N ALA A 43 8.18 -13.74 -10.24
CA ALA A 43 8.27 -15.18 -10.03
C ALA A 43 7.04 -15.95 -10.48
N GLY A 44 5.99 -15.29 -10.85
CA GLY A 44 4.78 -15.98 -11.25
C GLY A 44 3.97 -15.20 -12.26
N PRO A 45 2.85 -15.78 -12.71
CA PRO A 45 2.09 -15.23 -13.83
C PRO A 45 1.05 -14.19 -13.49
N LEU A 46 0.94 -13.76 -12.24
CA LEU A 46 -0.08 -12.78 -11.90
C LEU A 46 0.23 -11.44 -12.54
N THR A 47 -0.79 -10.79 -13.07
CA THR A 47 -0.61 -9.48 -13.68
C THR A 47 -0.31 -8.43 -12.63
N ASP A 48 0.17 -7.27 -13.09
CA ASP A 48 0.47 -6.17 -12.20
C ASP A 48 -0.72 -5.79 -11.32
N LYS A 49 -1.90 -5.67 -11.93
CA LYS A 49 -3.10 -5.30 -11.16
C LYS A 49 -3.45 -6.36 -10.14
N THR A 50 -3.43 -7.62 -10.55
CA THR A 50 -3.76 -8.70 -9.63
C THR A 50 -2.77 -8.77 -8.49
N ARG A 51 -1.47 -8.64 -8.79
CA ARG A 51 -0.46 -8.65 -7.74
C ARG A 51 -0.68 -7.53 -6.74
N ALA A 52 -1.01 -6.35 -7.26
CA ALA A 52 -1.21 -5.20 -6.38
C ALA A 52 -2.38 -5.44 -5.42
N LEU A 53 -3.48 -6.00 -5.94
CA LEU A 53 -4.64 -6.27 -5.09
C LEU A 53 -4.37 -7.40 -4.10
N VAL A 54 -3.63 -8.43 -4.53
CA VAL A 54 -3.27 -9.53 -3.63
C VAL A 54 -2.38 -9.03 -2.50
N LYS A 55 -1.39 -8.20 -2.82
CA LYS A 55 -0.49 -7.70 -1.79
C LYS A 55 -1.22 -6.76 -0.83
N LEU A 56 -2.18 -6.00 -1.34
CA LEU A 56 -3.02 -5.20 -0.49
C LEU A 56 -3.81 -6.09 0.48
N ALA A 57 -4.36 -7.18 -0.02
CA ALA A 57 -5.11 -8.10 0.82
C ALA A 57 -4.22 -8.74 1.90
N ILE A 58 -2.97 -9.06 1.55
CA ILE A 58 -2.04 -9.61 2.53
C ILE A 58 -1.78 -8.58 3.64
N ALA A 59 -1.57 -7.32 3.25
CA ALA A 59 -1.35 -6.25 4.23
C ALA A 59 -2.56 -6.07 5.13
N MET A 60 -3.76 -6.18 4.56
CA MET A 60 -5.00 -6.11 5.33
C MET A 60 -5.05 -7.21 6.38
N GLY A 61 -4.76 -8.44 5.94
CA GLY A 61 -4.81 -9.58 6.84
C GLY A 61 -3.83 -9.47 7.99
N GLY A 62 -2.70 -8.81 7.73
CA GLY A 62 -1.71 -8.56 8.78
C GLY A 62 -2.02 -7.33 9.61
N GLU A 63 -3.06 -6.59 9.25
CA GLU A 63 -3.47 -5.37 9.95
C GLU A 63 -2.32 -4.40 10.12
N MET A 64 -1.56 -4.21 9.03
CA MET A 64 -0.39 -3.33 9.04
C MET A 64 -0.73 -2.04 8.34
N GLU A 65 -0.94 -1.00 9.13
CA GLU A 65 -1.42 0.28 8.61
C GLU A 65 -0.51 0.84 7.51
N GLY A 66 0.78 0.87 7.77
CA GLY A 66 1.72 1.41 6.79
C GLY A 66 1.71 0.63 5.49
N ALA A 67 1.61 -0.69 5.59
CA ALA A 67 1.57 -1.53 4.41
C ALA A 67 0.26 -1.35 3.65
N VAL A 68 -0.87 -1.18 4.36
CA VAL A 68 -2.13 -0.91 3.68
C VAL A 68 -2.04 0.41 2.92
N HIS A 69 -1.49 1.45 3.53
CA HIS A 69 -1.29 2.72 2.82
C HIS A 69 -0.43 2.52 1.58
N SER A 70 0.70 1.84 1.73
CA SER A 70 1.63 1.64 0.63
C SER A 70 1.01 0.85 -0.50
N HIS A 71 0.35 -0.25 -0.17
CA HIS A 71 -0.21 -1.10 -1.22
C HIS A 71 -1.47 -0.50 -1.84
N THR A 72 -2.17 0.38 -1.13
CA THR A 72 -3.25 1.14 -1.74
C THR A 72 -2.69 2.07 -2.81
N ARG A 73 -1.60 2.77 -2.51
CA ARG A 73 -0.96 3.63 -3.50
C ARG A 73 -0.48 2.83 -4.70
N ARG A 74 0.14 1.68 -4.45
CA ARG A 74 0.65 0.84 -5.53
C ARG A 74 -0.46 0.29 -6.40
N ALA A 75 -1.60 -0.02 -5.78
CA ALA A 75 -2.75 -0.50 -6.56
C ALA A 75 -3.25 0.59 -7.51
N LEU A 76 -3.30 1.85 -7.04
CA LEU A 76 -3.67 2.95 -7.92
C LEU A 76 -2.67 3.08 -9.07
N GLU A 77 -1.37 2.98 -8.77
CA GLU A 77 -0.34 3.07 -9.79
C GLU A 77 -0.43 1.95 -10.80
N ALA A 78 -0.90 0.79 -10.37
CA ALA A 78 -1.05 -0.36 -11.26
C ALA A 78 -2.32 -0.27 -12.10
N GLY A 79 -3.12 0.77 -11.90
CA GLY A 79 -4.33 0.96 -12.69
C GLY A 79 -5.60 0.45 -12.06
N CYS A 80 -5.56 0.06 -10.79
CA CYS A 80 -6.78 -0.36 -10.11
C CYS A 80 -7.62 0.86 -9.77
N SER A 81 -8.93 0.72 -9.89
CA SER A 81 -9.83 1.80 -9.53
C SER A 81 -10.07 1.80 -8.02
N PRO A 82 -10.52 2.93 -7.47
CA PRO A 82 -10.90 2.94 -6.06
C PRO A 82 -11.94 1.87 -5.73
N GLU A 83 -12.88 1.61 -6.63
CA GLU A 83 -13.88 0.57 -6.40
C GLU A 83 -13.24 -0.80 -6.28
N GLU A 84 -12.24 -1.07 -7.11
CA GLU A 84 -11.55 -2.36 -7.01
C GLU A 84 -10.83 -2.49 -5.69
N ILE A 85 -10.23 -1.40 -5.24
CA ILE A 85 -9.50 -1.40 -3.98
C ILE A 85 -10.46 -1.58 -2.80
N TYR A 86 -11.58 -0.85 -2.79
CA TYR A 86 -12.57 -1.03 -1.73
C TYR A 86 -13.13 -2.43 -1.74
N HIS A 87 -13.26 -3.04 -2.93
CA HIS A 87 -13.79 -4.39 -3.01
C HIS A 87 -12.88 -5.38 -2.29
N VAL A 88 -11.56 -5.18 -2.35
CA VAL A 88 -10.64 -6.02 -1.59
C VAL A 88 -10.96 -5.96 -0.11
N ALA A 89 -11.16 -4.75 0.42
CA ALA A 89 -11.50 -4.60 1.83
C ALA A 89 -12.83 -5.26 2.16
N LEU A 90 -13.80 -5.07 1.27
CA LEU A 90 -15.13 -5.64 1.47
C LEU A 90 -15.08 -7.15 1.60
N LEU A 91 -14.22 -7.79 0.82
CA LEU A 91 -14.08 -9.24 0.87
C LEU A 91 -13.54 -9.73 2.20
N GLY A 92 -12.91 -8.85 2.96
CA GLY A 92 -12.40 -9.19 4.28
C GLY A 92 -13.49 -9.28 5.34
N THR A 93 -14.70 -8.80 5.05
CA THR A 93 -15.75 -8.72 6.05
C THR A 93 -16.05 -10.07 6.69
N THR A 94 -16.10 -11.11 5.87
CA THR A 94 -16.46 -12.45 6.36
C THR A 94 -15.25 -13.27 6.81
N THR A 95 -14.04 -12.77 6.57
CA THR A 95 -12.83 -13.48 6.95
C THR A 95 -12.14 -12.83 8.15
N LEU A 96 -12.09 -11.51 8.16
CA LEU A 96 -11.40 -10.76 9.20
C LEU A 96 -12.37 -10.14 10.21
N GLY A 97 -13.64 -10.05 9.86
CA GLY A 97 -14.64 -9.46 10.73
C GLY A 97 -14.90 -8.01 10.40
N PHE A 98 -16.10 -7.55 10.76
CA PHE A 98 -16.52 -6.20 10.43
C PHE A 98 -15.67 -5.10 11.08
N PRO A 99 -15.34 -5.21 12.38
CA PRO A 99 -14.53 -4.14 12.98
C PRO A 99 -13.17 -3.96 12.29
N THR A 100 -12.51 -5.07 11.96
CA THR A 100 -11.24 -5.00 11.26
C THR A 100 -11.42 -4.41 9.87
N THR A 101 -12.49 -4.79 9.18
CA THR A 101 -12.78 -4.26 7.86
C THR A 101 -12.98 -2.74 7.90
N MET A 102 -13.67 -2.25 8.93
CA MET A 102 -13.86 -0.80 9.06
C MET A 102 -12.54 -0.08 9.26
N LYS A 103 -11.67 -0.66 10.07
CA LYS A 103 -10.35 -0.09 10.26
C LYS A 103 -9.58 -0.02 8.94
N ILE A 104 -9.65 -1.09 8.15
CA ILE A 104 -8.97 -1.14 6.86
C ILE A 104 -9.53 -0.09 5.91
N PHE A 105 -10.86 0.07 5.86
CA PHE A 105 -11.47 1.11 5.05
C PHE A 105 -10.94 2.49 5.44
N SER A 106 -10.81 2.73 6.73
CA SER A 106 -10.28 3.99 7.21
C SER A 106 -8.86 4.24 6.66
N TRP A 107 -8.02 3.22 6.71
CA TRP A 107 -6.66 3.34 6.20
C TRP A 107 -6.62 3.53 4.69
N MET A 108 -7.49 2.86 3.96
CA MET A 108 -7.57 3.06 2.52
C MET A 108 -8.03 4.47 2.19
N ASP A 109 -8.97 4.98 2.95
CA ASP A 109 -9.46 6.34 2.72
C ASP A 109 -8.40 7.39 2.98
N ASP A 110 -7.43 7.10 3.84
CA ASP A 110 -6.31 8.02 4.01
C ASP A 110 -5.62 8.29 2.68
N VAL A 111 -5.69 7.36 1.74
CA VAL A 111 -5.09 7.51 0.42
C VAL A 111 -6.15 7.85 -0.64
N LEU A 112 -7.26 7.14 -0.61
CA LEU A 112 -8.25 7.22 -1.71
C LEU A 112 -9.17 8.41 -1.61
N ALA A 113 -9.49 8.82 -0.40
CA ALA A 113 -10.45 9.90 -0.22
C ALA A 113 -9.78 11.22 0.05
N GLN A 114 -8.50 11.35 -0.31
CA GLN A 114 -7.83 12.61 -0.12
C GLN A 114 -8.41 13.66 -1.02
N LYS A 115 -8.69 14.79 -0.43
CA LYS A 115 -9.24 15.81 -1.20
C LYS A 115 -8.30 16.87 -1.44
N GLU A 116 -8.61 17.55 -2.39
CA GLU A 116 -7.90 18.65 -2.66
C GLU A 116 -8.17 19.74 -1.72
#